data_4f500ec5ee68de662ac4eef4cddadff1
#
_entry.id   4f500ec5ee68de662ac4eef4cddadff1
#
_cell.length_a   1.000
_cell.length_b   1.000
_cell.length_c   1.000
_cell.angle_alpha   90.00
_cell.angle_beta   90.00
_cell.angle_gamma   90.00
#
_symmetry.space_group_name_H-M   'P 1'
#
loop_
_entity.id
_entity.type
_entity.pdbx_description
1 polymer ?
#
loop_
_entity_poly.entity_id
_entity_poly.type
_entity_poly.pdbx_seq_one_letter_code
_entity_poly.pdbx_strand_id
1 'polypeptide(L)'
;MADLIRWRRQDGRIANSEWTLANMYDFFKDGTIAGCNAALRFLVVTPEGHLLPCSMQTDRKWTCFKAMQAEFVPYNRCGQCYVSIRAYLDKPYWTLLVDNVKQRVLPPRLSQPTDNH
;
A
#
# COMPACT_ATOMS: atom_id res chain seq x y z
N MET A 1 2.20 -18.63 0.20
CA MET A 1 2.17 -17.42 -0.65
C MET A 1 2.08 -17.73 -2.14
N ALA A 2 2.88 -18.65 -2.67
CA ALA A 2 2.74 -19.12 -4.06
C ALA A 2 1.31 -19.58 -4.40
N ASP A 3 0.64 -20.21 -3.43
CA ASP A 3 -0.76 -20.64 -3.59
C ASP A 3 -1.73 -19.47 -3.74
N LEU A 4 -1.54 -18.36 -3.02
CA LEU A 4 -2.38 -17.16 -3.15
C LEU A 4 -2.24 -16.53 -4.54
N ILE A 5 -1.02 -16.49 -5.09
CA ILE A 5 -0.78 -15.99 -6.44
C ILE A 5 -1.43 -16.92 -7.47
N ARG A 6 -1.32 -18.23 -7.27
CA ARG A 6 -1.97 -19.23 -8.11
C ARG A 6 -3.49 -19.11 -8.07
N TRP A 7 -4.08 -19.00 -6.88
CA TRP A 7 -5.52 -18.81 -6.69
C TRP A 7 -6.01 -17.51 -7.31
N ARG A 8 -5.23 -16.42 -7.15
CA ARG A 8 -5.56 -15.15 -7.81
C ARG A 8 -5.66 -15.31 -9.33
N ARG A 9 -4.75 -16.05 -9.93
CA ARG A 9 -4.75 -16.30 -11.39
C ARG A 9 -5.92 -17.16 -11.83
N GLN A 10 -6.32 -18.12 -11.02
CA GLN A 10 -7.37 -19.09 -11.35
C GLN A 10 -8.78 -18.56 -11.06
N ASP A 11 -8.98 -17.87 -9.96
CA ASP A 11 -10.30 -17.61 -9.39
C ASP A 11 -10.70 -16.12 -9.45
N GLY A 12 -9.75 -15.22 -9.53
CA GLY A 12 -10.01 -13.78 -9.61
C GLY A 12 -10.64 -13.15 -8.36
N ARG A 13 -10.87 -13.92 -7.28
CA ARG A 13 -11.44 -13.41 -6.02
C ARG A 13 -10.44 -12.58 -5.21
N ILE A 14 -9.14 -12.78 -5.43
CA ILE A 14 -8.10 -12.03 -4.74
C ILE A 14 -7.85 -10.74 -5.52
N ALA A 15 -8.30 -9.61 -4.99
CA ALA A 15 -8.17 -8.29 -5.60
C ALA A 15 -6.73 -7.73 -5.57
N ASN A 16 -5.89 -8.18 -4.61
CA ASN A 16 -4.51 -7.73 -4.50
C ASN A 16 -3.70 -8.12 -5.74
N SER A 17 -2.89 -7.20 -6.24
CA SER A 17 -2.00 -7.50 -7.36
C SER A 17 -0.90 -8.50 -6.97
N GLU A 18 -0.34 -9.21 -7.95
CA GLU A 18 0.79 -10.13 -7.71
C GLU A 18 1.99 -9.41 -7.10
N TRP A 19 2.24 -8.16 -7.51
CA TRP A 19 3.27 -7.31 -6.93
C TRP A 19 3.04 -7.08 -5.43
N THR A 20 1.80 -6.76 -5.03
CA THR A 20 1.44 -6.57 -3.62
C THR A 20 1.64 -7.86 -2.82
N LEU A 21 1.19 -9.01 -3.36
CA LEU A 21 1.32 -10.30 -2.69
C LEU A 21 2.79 -10.72 -2.53
N ALA A 22 3.63 -10.47 -3.54
CA ALA A 22 5.06 -10.75 -3.47
C ALA A 22 5.75 -9.92 -2.37
N ASN A 23 5.49 -8.60 -2.34
CA ASN A 23 6.06 -7.73 -1.31
C ASN A 23 5.53 -8.04 0.10
N MET A 24 4.26 -8.46 0.23
CA MET A 24 3.75 -8.98 1.51
C MET A 24 4.51 -10.21 1.96
N TYR A 25 4.81 -11.13 1.03
CA TYR A 25 5.61 -12.32 1.35
C TYR A 25 7.00 -11.95 1.86
N ASP A 26 7.69 -11.04 1.15
CA ASP A 26 9.02 -10.58 1.54
C ASP A 26 8.98 -9.90 2.92
N PHE A 27 7.97 -9.07 3.16
CA PHE A 27 7.78 -8.45 4.47
C PHE A 27 7.56 -9.47 5.59
N PHE A 28 6.71 -10.49 5.40
CA PHE A 28 6.49 -11.51 6.41
C PHE A 28 7.69 -12.46 6.62
N LYS A 29 8.47 -12.65 5.58
CA LYS A 29 9.69 -13.46 5.64
C LYS A 29 10.81 -12.74 6.38
N ASP A 30 11.06 -11.49 6.05
CA ASP A 30 12.24 -10.74 6.48
C ASP A 30 11.93 -9.78 7.65
N GLY A 31 10.64 -9.60 8.01
CA GLY A 31 10.18 -8.68 9.06
C GLY A 31 10.32 -7.21 8.72
N THR A 32 10.80 -6.89 7.52
CA THR A 32 11.03 -5.52 7.06
C THR A 32 10.91 -5.41 5.55
N ILE A 33 10.56 -4.23 5.08
CA ILE A 33 10.57 -3.88 3.65
C ILE A 33 11.01 -2.44 3.47
N ALA A 34 12.04 -2.22 2.69
CA ALA A 34 12.59 -0.89 2.40
C ALA A 34 11.69 -0.05 1.48
N GLY A 35 12.03 1.22 1.28
CA GLY A 35 11.42 2.07 0.26
C GLY A 35 10.09 2.69 0.65
N CYS A 36 9.86 2.97 1.93
CA CYS A 36 8.67 3.69 2.38
C CYS A 36 8.62 5.12 1.84
N ASN A 37 7.55 5.47 1.12
CA ASN A 37 7.32 6.80 0.53
C ASN A 37 6.39 7.70 1.37
N ALA A 38 6.38 7.51 2.70
CA ALA A 38 5.66 8.39 3.62
C ALA A 38 6.15 9.84 3.50
N ALA A 39 5.26 10.80 3.62
CA ALA A 39 5.45 12.23 3.39
C ALA A 39 5.82 12.61 1.93
N LEU A 40 6.07 11.64 1.05
CA LEU A 40 6.31 11.88 -0.37
C LEU A 40 5.09 11.55 -1.22
N ARG A 41 4.47 10.38 -1.00
CA ARG A 41 3.31 9.91 -1.77
C ARG A 41 2.03 9.84 -0.95
N PHE A 42 2.13 9.85 0.36
CA PHE A 42 1.00 9.88 1.27
C PHE A 42 1.38 10.59 2.58
N LEU A 43 0.39 11.08 3.25
CA LEU A 43 0.51 11.71 4.57
C LEU A 43 -0.81 11.53 5.32
N VAL A 44 -0.81 11.87 6.61
CA VAL A 44 -2.00 11.92 7.44
C VAL A 44 -2.21 13.35 7.92
N VAL A 45 -3.44 13.82 7.88
CA VAL A 45 -3.85 15.09 8.49
C VAL A 45 -4.63 14.78 9.76
N THR A 46 -4.21 15.34 10.89
CA THR A 46 -4.96 15.17 12.14
C THR A 46 -6.20 16.08 12.17
N PRO A 47 -7.18 15.81 13.04
CA PRO A 47 -8.36 16.68 13.19
C PRO A 47 -8.00 18.13 13.54
N GLU A 48 -6.86 18.35 14.20
CA GLU A 48 -6.35 19.68 14.56
C GLU A 48 -5.60 20.38 13.41
N GLY A 49 -5.51 19.72 12.23
CA GLY A 49 -4.85 20.27 11.07
C GLY A 49 -3.33 20.09 11.02
N HIS A 50 -2.76 19.24 11.90
CA HIS A 50 -1.35 18.90 11.81
C HIS A 50 -1.08 17.81 10.77
N LEU A 51 0.12 17.82 10.21
CA LEU A 51 0.58 16.84 9.24
C LEU A 51 1.48 15.82 9.91
N LEU A 52 1.24 14.55 9.60
CA LEU A 52 2.07 13.41 9.98
C LEU A 52 2.56 12.70 8.72
N PRO A 53 3.79 12.19 8.70
CA PRO A 53 4.29 11.43 7.52
C PRO A 53 3.49 10.16 7.27
N CYS A 54 3.05 9.48 8.32
CA CYS A 54 2.13 8.35 8.25
C CYS A 54 1.44 8.13 9.60
N SER A 55 0.45 7.24 9.66
CA SER A 55 -0.30 6.91 10.88
C SER A 55 0.53 6.25 11.98
N MET A 56 1.70 5.68 11.65
CA MET A 56 2.60 5.01 12.59
C MET A 56 3.71 5.92 13.11
N GLN A 57 3.92 7.08 12.48
CA GLN A 57 4.95 8.06 12.83
C GLN A 57 4.27 9.29 13.45
N THR A 58 3.96 9.21 14.72
CA THR A 58 3.17 10.24 15.46
C THR A 58 3.99 11.11 16.39
N ASP A 59 5.28 10.81 16.53
CA ASP A 59 6.17 11.48 17.49
C ASP A 59 6.41 12.95 17.15
N ARG A 60 6.31 13.28 15.87
CA ARG A 60 6.52 14.64 15.39
C ARG A 60 5.39 15.07 14.47
N LYS A 61 4.94 16.32 14.66
CA LYS A 61 3.86 16.95 13.90
C LYS A 61 4.37 18.17 13.17
N TRP A 62 3.83 18.42 11.97
CA TRP A 62 4.15 19.60 11.17
C TRP A 62 2.87 20.36 10.83
N THR A 63 3.02 21.66 10.60
CA THR A 63 1.95 22.54 10.10
C THR A 63 2.16 22.92 8.63
N CYS A 64 3.35 22.63 8.10
CA CYS A 64 3.71 22.95 6.73
C CYS A 64 4.21 21.69 5.99
N PHE A 65 3.61 21.41 4.86
CA PHE A 65 3.95 20.23 4.04
C PHE A 65 5.40 20.25 3.53
N LYS A 66 5.87 21.40 3.06
CA LYS A 66 7.26 21.53 2.56
C LYS A 66 8.29 21.31 3.66
N ALA A 67 8.00 21.81 4.88
CA ALA A 67 8.87 21.58 6.04
C ALA A 67 8.92 20.09 6.39
N MET A 68 7.76 19.41 6.44
CA MET A 68 7.69 17.98 6.68
C MET A 68 8.49 17.19 5.63
N GLN A 69 8.34 17.49 4.35
CA GLN A 69 9.10 16.83 3.29
C GLN A 69 10.60 17.03 3.44
N ALA A 70 11.04 18.27 3.66
CA ALA A 70 12.47 18.59 3.77
C ALA A 70 13.14 17.92 4.98
N GLU A 71 12.41 17.81 6.09
CA GLU A 71 12.95 17.29 7.35
C GLU A 71 12.79 15.76 7.49
N PHE A 72 11.77 15.17 6.91
CA PHE A 72 11.48 13.75 7.08
C PHE A 72 11.98 12.88 5.92
N VAL A 73 11.71 13.26 4.67
CA VAL A 73 11.94 12.39 3.51
C VAL A 73 13.41 11.98 3.33
N PRO A 74 14.42 12.87 3.45
CA PRO A 74 15.81 12.51 3.26
C PRO A 74 16.33 11.48 4.28
N TYR A 75 15.73 11.46 5.47
CA TYR A 75 16.16 10.60 6.58
C TYR A 75 15.25 9.40 6.79
N ASN A 76 14.17 9.29 6.03
CA ASN A 76 13.24 8.16 6.15
C ASN A 76 13.91 6.85 5.72
N ARG A 77 14.07 5.95 6.67
CA ARG A 77 14.60 4.59 6.49
C ARG A 77 13.61 3.54 7.02
N CYS A 78 12.34 3.95 7.17
CA CYS A 78 11.31 3.08 7.74
C CYS A 78 11.04 1.86 6.85
N GLY A 79 11.10 0.68 7.48
CA GLY A 79 10.78 -0.61 6.85
C GLY A 79 9.81 -1.46 7.69
N GLN A 80 9.24 -0.90 8.76
CA GLN A 80 8.57 -1.68 9.83
C GLN A 80 7.13 -2.08 9.53
N CYS A 81 6.53 -1.61 8.44
CA CYS A 81 5.17 -1.98 8.12
C CYS A 81 4.95 -2.15 6.63
N TYR A 82 3.91 -2.91 6.28
CA TYR A 82 3.41 -3.03 4.92
C TYR A 82 1.88 -2.96 4.93
N VAL A 83 1.36 -1.81 5.36
CA VAL A 83 -0.08 -1.53 5.38
C VAL A 83 -0.63 -1.26 3.98
N SER A 84 -1.94 -1.39 3.80
CA SER A 84 -2.61 -1.30 2.50
C SER A 84 -2.33 0.01 1.74
N ILE A 85 -2.30 1.15 2.43
CA ILE A 85 -1.98 2.44 1.81
C ILE A 85 -0.55 2.45 1.26
N ARG A 86 0.42 1.94 2.01
CA ARG A 86 1.80 1.82 1.59
C ARG A 86 1.92 0.84 0.43
N ALA A 87 1.31 -0.34 0.56
CA ALA A 87 1.33 -1.38 -0.46
C ALA A 87 0.81 -0.89 -1.82
N TYR A 88 -0.14 0.04 -1.82
CA TYR A 88 -0.66 0.64 -3.02
C TYR A 88 0.23 1.76 -3.56
N LEU A 89 0.67 2.69 -2.69
CA LEU A 89 1.36 3.90 -3.11
C LEU A 89 2.87 3.73 -3.33
N ASP A 90 3.46 2.66 -2.78
CA ASP A 90 4.88 2.33 -3.05
C ASP A 90 5.08 1.63 -4.40
N LYS A 91 4.00 1.22 -5.08
CA LYS A 91 4.10 0.63 -6.42
C LYS A 91 4.75 1.60 -7.40
N PRO A 92 5.61 1.10 -8.30
CA PRO A 92 6.05 1.88 -9.46
C PRO A 92 4.85 2.39 -10.26
N TYR A 93 4.92 3.59 -10.81
CA TYR A 93 3.81 4.19 -11.57
C TYR A 93 3.32 3.30 -12.71
N TRP A 94 4.24 2.62 -13.39
CA TRP A 94 3.88 1.70 -14.47
C TRP A 94 3.05 0.51 -13.97
N THR A 95 3.43 -0.06 -12.83
CA THR A 95 2.67 -1.15 -12.19
C THR A 95 1.28 -0.68 -11.76
N LEU A 96 1.18 0.53 -11.21
CA LEU A 96 -0.12 1.15 -10.87
C LEU A 96 -1.01 1.31 -12.11
N LEU A 97 -0.45 1.79 -13.22
CA LEU A 97 -1.18 1.96 -14.47
C LEU A 97 -1.70 0.63 -14.99
N VAL A 98 -0.84 -0.38 -15.07
CA VAL A 98 -1.20 -1.73 -15.53
C VAL A 98 -2.26 -2.37 -14.63
N ASP A 99 -2.12 -2.26 -13.31
CA ASP A 99 -3.09 -2.79 -12.35
C ASP A 99 -4.46 -2.12 -12.51
N ASN A 100 -4.50 -0.79 -12.68
CA ASN A 100 -5.74 -0.05 -12.88
C ASN A 100 -6.44 -0.42 -14.20
N VAL A 101 -5.67 -0.58 -15.29
CA VAL A 101 -6.22 -1.03 -16.56
C VAL A 101 -6.77 -2.44 -16.44
N LYS A 102 -6.03 -3.38 -15.84
CA LYS A 102 -6.49 -4.76 -15.62
C LYS A 102 -7.76 -4.83 -14.79
N GLN A 103 -7.88 -4.03 -13.72
CA GLN A 103 -9.08 -4.00 -12.89
C GLN A 103 -10.32 -3.49 -13.63
N ARG A 104 -10.15 -2.58 -14.58
CA ARG A 104 -11.27 -2.05 -15.40
C ARG A 104 -11.69 -3.03 -16.50
N VAL A 105 -10.73 -3.72 -17.11
CA VAL A 105 -10.98 -4.66 -18.23
C VAL A 105 -11.42 -6.03 -17.72
N LEU A 106 -10.89 -6.45 -16.56
CA LEU A 106 -11.21 -7.73 -15.91
C LEU A 106 -11.63 -7.45 -14.46
N PRO A 107 -12.85 -6.95 -14.23
CA PRO A 107 -13.33 -6.74 -12.86
C PRO A 107 -13.31 -8.08 -12.11
N PRO A 108 -12.95 -8.08 -10.82
CA PRO A 108 -12.99 -9.29 -10.01
C PRO A 108 -14.41 -9.87 -10.09
N ARG A 109 -14.53 -11.16 -10.38
CA ARG A 109 -15.80 -11.86 -10.31
C ARG A 109 -16.24 -11.91 -8.85
N LEU A 110 -17.00 -10.90 -8.42
CA LEU A 110 -17.73 -10.98 -7.18
C LEU A 110 -18.77 -12.09 -7.39
N SER A 111 -18.52 -13.26 -6.79
CA SER A 111 -19.60 -14.26 -6.65
C SER A 111 -20.71 -13.60 -5.88
N GLN A 112 -21.86 -13.41 -6.53
CA GLN A 112 -23.07 -13.04 -5.78
C GLN A 112 -23.27 -14.08 -4.69
N PRO A 113 -23.63 -13.65 -3.46
CA PRO A 113 -24.04 -14.61 -2.45
C PRO A 113 -25.19 -15.41 -3.06
N THR A 114 -25.01 -16.70 -3.16
CA THR A 114 -26.13 -17.60 -3.45
C THR A 114 -27.00 -17.54 -2.21
N ASP A 115 -28.11 -16.79 -2.30
CA ASP A 115 -29.20 -16.87 -1.34
C ASP A 115 -29.74 -18.30 -1.42
N ASN A 116 -29.19 -19.19 -0.62
CA ASN A 116 -29.83 -20.43 -0.27
C ASN A 116 -30.66 -20.18 0.98
N HIS A 117 -31.94 -19.94 0.75
CA HIS A 117 -32.97 -20.17 1.75
C HIS A 117 -33.20 -21.67 1.96
#